data_51e6ca51696a7139dde650b649b75411
#
_entry.id   51e6ca51696a7139dde650b649b75411
#
_cell.length_a   1.000
_cell.length_b   1.000
_cell.length_c   1.000
_cell.angle_alpha   90.00
_cell.angle_beta   90.00
_cell.angle_gamma   90.00
#
_symmetry.space_group_name_H-M   'P 1'
#
loop_
_entity.id
_entity.type
_entity.pdbx_description
1 polymer ?
#
loop_
_entity_poly.entity_id
_entity_poly.type
_entity_poly.pdbx_seq_one_letter_code
_entity_poly.pdbx_strand_id
1 'polypeptide(L)'
;MKLTRKDFMSSAAAFAVSPMLAEDGRQIKTPLMLDTKRMAIHDGPGIRTTFFVKGCPLRCIWCHNPESLSSKPQWARFQHLCRKCAKCTMDEATCPTRALKLYGKPMSMDDIVAKALEDKAFYDESGGGVTLSGGEPLLFWEWAVELFRKFKEKGLNTCMDTSLYAPPSAIEALLPYVDMWLPDYKAEDDVLHKKFTKVSNRIIKKNLERLVAAKAKIEVRCLSVPNCTDGADLAARHRYLNSIGIPDGSIVDLKYYDYARSKYLALGMKDTMPNL
;
A
#
# COMPACT_ATOMS: atom_id res chain seq x y z
N MET A 1 -23.04 -11.61 25.54
CA MET A 1 -21.72 -11.42 26.16
C MET A 1 -20.98 -10.34 25.36
N LYS A 2 -20.73 -9.17 25.94
CA LYS A 2 -19.96 -8.10 25.29
C LYS A 2 -18.50 -8.50 25.39
N LEU A 3 -17.89 -8.91 24.27
CA LEU A 3 -16.46 -9.16 24.18
C LEU A 3 -15.72 -7.85 24.46
N THR A 4 -14.85 -7.83 25.43
CA THR A 4 -14.06 -6.66 25.78
C THR A 4 -12.89 -6.50 24.81
N ARG A 5 -12.35 -5.27 24.73
CA ARG A 5 -11.16 -4.96 23.91
C ARG A 5 -9.93 -5.84 24.28
N LYS A 6 -9.88 -6.38 25.50
CA LYS A 6 -8.83 -7.29 25.98
C LYS A 6 -8.92 -8.68 25.36
N ASP A 7 -10.12 -9.21 25.12
CA ASP A 7 -10.31 -10.53 24.51
C ASP A 7 -9.89 -10.54 23.04
N PHE A 8 -9.86 -9.37 22.41
CA PHE A 8 -9.42 -9.16 21.03
C PHE A 8 -7.88 -9.16 20.86
N MET A 9 -7.13 -8.93 21.92
CA MET A 9 -5.67 -8.75 21.85
C MET A 9 -4.85 -9.98 22.25
N SER A 10 -5.45 -11.04 22.83
CA SER A 10 -4.68 -12.12 23.47
C SER A 10 -4.34 -13.31 22.56
N SER A 11 -4.85 -13.40 21.33
CA SER A 11 -4.60 -14.54 20.43
C SER A 11 -3.73 -14.23 19.22
N ALA A 12 -2.95 -13.14 19.23
CA ALA A 12 -1.90 -12.95 18.24
C ALA A 12 -0.74 -13.90 18.54
N ALA A 13 -0.81 -15.12 17.99
CA ALA A 13 0.35 -16.01 17.98
C ALA A 13 1.53 -15.23 17.39
N ALA A 14 2.63 -15.17 18.13
CA ALA A 14 3.86 -14.53 17.67
C ALA A 14 4.43 -15.38 16.53
N PHE A 15 4.13 -15.00 15.31
CA PHE A 15 4.80 -15.54 14.15
C PHE A 15 6.20 -14.92 14.11
N ALA A 16 7.20 -15.68 14.54
CA ALA A 16 8.60 -15.27 14.47
C ALA A 16 9.08 -15.40 13.02
N VAL A 17 9.17 -14.28 12.32
CA VAL A 17 10.03 -14.18 11.14
C VAL A 17 11.43 -13.88 11.66
N SER A 18 12.44 -14.62 11.21
CA SER A 18 13.84 -14.33 11.57
C SER A 18 14.17 -12.89 11.22
N PRO A 19 14.84 -12.15 12.10
CA PRO A 19 15.20 -10.77 11.82
C PRO A 19 16.14 -10.71 10.61
N MET A 20 15.82 -9.85 9.67
CA MET A 20 16.69 -9.51 8.55
C MET A 20 17.74 -8.50 9.02
N LEU A 21 19.00 -8.72 8.71
CA LEU A 21 20.10 -7.83 9.07
C LEU A 21 20.64 -7.15 7.82
N ALA A 22 20.98 -5.87 7.94
CA ALA A 22 21.78 -5.15 6.96
C ALA A 22 23.25 -5.61 7.04
N GLU A 23 24.06 -5.24 6.04
CA GLU A 23 25.51 -5.57 6.03
C GLU A 23 26.27 -5.04 7.26
N ASP A 24 25.80 -3.94 7.84
CA ASP A 24 26.32 -3.34 9.07
C ASP A 24 25.83 -4.02 10.37
N GLY A 25 25.10 -5.14 10.27
CA GLY A 25 24.53 -5.89 11.39
C GLY A 25 23.26 -5.27 12.00
N ARG A 26 22.78 -4.15 11.49
CA ARG A 26 21.56 -3.49 11.95
C ARG A 26 20.32 -4.26 11.50
N GLN A 27 19.32 -4.38 12.36
CA GLN A 27 18.06 -5.04 12.03
C GLN A 27 17.25 -4.22 11.02
N ILE A 28 16.96 -4.84 9.86
CA ILE A 28 16.07 -4.28 8.84
C ILE A 28 14.62 -4.46 9.28
N LYS A 29 13.85 -3.39 9.19
CA LYS A 29 12.42 -3.39 9.50
C LYS A 29 11.66 -4.15 8.43
N THR A 30 11.11 -5.30 8.79
CA THR A 30 10.31 -6.17 7.90
C THR A 30 8.82 -5.89 8.06
N PRO A 31 8.05 -5.71 6.96
CA PRO A 31 6.61 -5.52 7.04
C PRO A 31 5.88 -6.82 7.34
N LEU A 32 4.69 -6.69 7.93
CA LEU A 32 3.64 -7.70 7.79
C LEU A 32 2.93 -7.52 6.46
N MET A 33 2.53 -8.62 5.84
CA MET A 33 1.73 -8.58 4.62
C MET A 33 0.25 -8.39 4.94
N LEU A 34 -0.37 -7.50 4.21
CA LEU A 34 -1.79 -7.19 4.34
C LEU A 34 -2.64 -8.12 3.48
N ASP A 35 -2.26 -8.21 2.21
CA ASP A 35 -2.96 -9.00 1.20
C ASP A 35 -2.03 -9.28 0.01
N THR A 36 -2.46 -10.18 -0.87
CA THR A 36 -1.86 -10.42 -2.19
C THR A 36 -2.98 -10.49 -3.22
N LYS A 37 -2.94 -9.61 -4.21
CA LYS A 37 -3.91 -9.56 -5.31
C LYS A 37 -3.24 -10.07 -6.58
N ARG A 38 -3.69 -11.20 -7.05
CA ARG A 38 -3.26 -11.78 -8.33
C ARG A 38 -4.12 -11.21 -9.46
N MET A 39 -3.61 -11.26 -10.69
CA MET A 39 -4.32 -10.83 -11.91
C MET A 39 -4.79 -9.36 -11.85
N ALA A 40 -4.01 -8.50 -11.21
CA ALA A 40 -4.27 -7.06 -11.15
C ALA A 40 -3.96 -6.41 -12.51
N ILE A 41 -4.87 -5.57 -13.01
CA ILE A 41 -4.75 -4.88 -14.32
C ILE A 41 -4.69 -3.34 -14.17
N HIS A 42 -4.72 -2.83 -12.93
CA HIS A 42 -4.68 -1.39 -12.62
C HIS A 42 -3.51 -0.99 -11.73
N ASP A 43 -2.60 -1.92 -11.47
CA ASP A 43 -1.49 -1.72 -10.53
C ASP A 43 -0.14 -1.61 -11.29
N GLY A 44 -0.16 -1.00 -12.48
CA GLY A 44 0.93 -0.87 -13.45
C GLY A 44 0.62 -1.57 -14.77
N PRO A 45 1.57 -1.61 -15.73
CA PRO A 45 1.35 -2.19 -17.05
C PRO A 45 1.18 -3.70 -17.00
N GLY A 46 0.33 -4.23 -17.90
CA GLY A 46 0.08 -5.67 -18.05
C GLY A 46 -0.66 -6.31 -16.86
N ILE A 47 -0.61 -7.63 -16.81
CA ILE A 47 -1.18 -8.41 -15.70
C ILE A 47 -0.14 -8.50 -14.58
N ARG A 48 -0.55 -8.22 -13.33
CA ARG A 48 0.39 -8.13 -12.20
C ARG A 48 -0.08 -8.92 -10.99
N THR A 49 0.88 -9.32 -10.17
CA THR A 49 0.60 -9.71 -8.78
C THR A 49 1.03 -8.57 -7.86
N THR A 50 0.07 -8.01 -7.12
CA THR A 50 0.30 -6.90 -6.20
C THR A 50 0.39 -7.43 -4.78
N PHE A 51 1.51 -7.14 -4.12
CA PHE A 51 1.75 -7.43 -2.71
C PHE A 51 1.50 -6.17 -1.89
N PHE A 52 0.64 -6.28 -0.88
CA PHE A 52 0.27 -5.16 -0.02
C PHE A 52 0.95 -5.29 1.34
N VAL A 53 1.80 -4.31 1.70
CA VAL A 53 2.43 -4.25 3.03
C VAL A 53 1.54 -3.53 4.04
N LYS A 54 1.71 -3.87 5.32
CA LYS A 54 0.96 -3.29 6.43
C LYS A 54 1.79 -2.27 7.19
N GLY A 55 1.30 -1.05 7.26
CA GLY A 55 1.90 0.12 7.88
C GLY A 55 1.90 1.30 6.92
N CYS A 56 1.42 2.45 7.36
CA CYS A 56 1.41 3.70 6.60
C CYS A 56 1.64 4.87 7.54
N PRO A 57 2.53 5.83 7.22
CA PRO A 57 2.71 7.04 8.02
C PRO A 57 1.60 8.09 7.77
N LEU A 58 0.90 8.01 6.63
CA LEU A 58 -0.20 8.89 6.29
C LEU A 58 -1.50 8.50 7.02
N ARG A 59 -2.42 9.45 7.13
CA ARG A 59 -3.77 9.28 7.70
C ARG A 59 -4.80 9.92 6.79
N CYS A 60 -4.77 9.52 5.50
CA CYS A 60 -5.71 10.02 4.49
C CYS A 60 -7.15 9.75 4.94
N ILE A 61 -8.01 10.78 4.95
CA ILE A 61 -9.40 10.62 5.38
C ILE A 61 -10.21 9.72 4.44
N TRP A 62 -9.78 9.61 3.18
CA TRP A 62 -10.36 8.74 2.14
C TRP A 62 -9.64 7.40 1.97
N CYS A 63 -8.90 6.93 2.97
CA CYS A 63 -8.08 5.73 2.83
C CYS A 63 -8.92 4.50 2.49
N HIS A 64 -8.64 3.84 1.36
CA HIS A 64 -9.31 2.61 0.95
C HIS A 64 -8.80 1.35 1.69
N ASN A 65 -7.64 1.46 2.34
CA ASN A 65 -7.02 0.36 3.07
C ASN A 65 -6.79 0.73 4.55
N PRO A 66 -7.85 1.04 5.34
CA PRO A 66 -7.71 1.41 6.75
C PRO A 66 -7.02 0.32 7.58
N GLU A 67 -7.10 -0.94 7.14
CA GLU A 67 -6.38 -2.07 7.68
C GLU A 67 -4.85 -1.94 7.54
N SER A 68 -4.36 -1.07 6.66
CA SER A 68 -2.93 -0.81 6.48
C SER A 68 -2.37 0.27 7.40
N LEU A 69 -3.22 1.07 8.06
CA LEU A 69 -2.78 2.24 8.85
C LEU A 69 -1.93 1.86 10.07
N SER A 70 -2.11 0.68 10.63
CA SER A 70 -1.29 0.14 11.70
C SER A 70 -0.30 -0.89 11.16
N SER A 71 0.94 -0.90 11.63
CA SER A 71 1.92 -1.95 11.30
C SER A 71 1.76 -3.23 12.17
N LYS A 72 0.82 -3.23 13.13
CA LYS A 72 0.55 -4.40 14.01
C LYS A 72 -0.54 -5.27 13.43
N PRO A 73 -0.57 -6.59 13.71
CA PRO A 73 -1.68 -7.45 13.34
C PRO A 73 -3.00 -6.90 13.87
N GLN A 74 -4.08 -7.00 13.09
CA GLN A 74 -5.41 -6.54 13.48
C GLN A 74 -6.49 -7.51 13.02
N TRP A 75 -7.43 -7.83 13.91
CA TRP A 75 -8.64 -8.56 13.56
C TRP A 75 -9.70 -7.60 13.01
N ALA A 76 -10.34 -7.99 11.93
CA ALA A 76 -11.55 -7.38 11.42
C ALA A 76 -12.73 -8.35 11.56
N ARG A 77 -13.90 -7.82 11.94
CA ARG A 77 -15.15 -8.58 11.98
C ARG A 77 -16.19 -7.89 11.12
N PHE A 78 -16.51 -8.50 9.99
CA PHE A 78 -17.56 -8.04 9.09
C PHE A 78 -18.94 -8.45 9.66
N GLN A 79 -19.63 -7.49 10.28
CA GLN A 79 -20.86 -7.75 11.03
C GLN A 79 -21.98 -8.32 10.16
N HIS A 80 -22.08 -7.92 8.88
CA HIS A 80 -23.08 -8.40 7.93
C HIS A 80 -22.89 -9.88 7.55
N LEU A 81 -21.67 -10.40 7.71
CA LEU A 81 -21.35 -11.83 7.50
C LEU A 81 -21.43 -12.64 8.79
N CYS A 82 -21.41 -12.00 9.96
CA CYS A 82 -21.26 -12.66 11.24
C CYS A 82 -22.58 -13.29 11.73
N ARG A 83 -22.63 -14.62 11.86
CA ARG A 83 -23.78 -15.37 12.41
C ARG A 83 -23.89 -15.35 13.92
N LYS A 84 -22.95 -14.69 14.64
CA LYS A 84 -22.93 -14.65 16.12
C LYS A 84 -23.00 -16.05 16.75
N CYS A 85 -22.17 -16.96 16.26
CA CYS A 85 -22.13 -18.36 16.73
C CYS A 85 -21.96 -18.42 18.25
N ALA A 86 -22.67 -19.36 18.92
CA ALA A 86 -22.62 -19.52 20.38
C ALA A 86 -21.21 -19.89 20.88
N LYS A 87 -20.44 -20.66 20.07
CA LYS A 87 -19.05 -21.03 20.31
C LYS A 87 -18.17 -20.42 19.21
N CYS A 88 -17.92 -19.09 19.28
CA CYS A 88 -17.03 -18.43 18.35
C CYS A 88 -15.57 -18.65 18.75
N THR A 89 -14.78 -19.28 17.89
CA THR A 89 -13.36 -19.56 18.11
C THR A 89 -12.46 -18.33 17.91
N MET A 90 -13.01 -17.23 17.36
CA MET A 90 -12.26 -16.03 16.99
C MET A 90 -11.09 -16.31 16.03
N ASP A 91 -11.23 -17.29 15.16
CA ASP A 91 -10.23 -17.71 14.20
C ASP A 91 -10.78 -17.60 12.77
N GLU A 92 -9.98 -17.03 11.86
CA GLU A 92 -10.31 -16.84 10.44
C GLU A 92 -10.54 -18.18 9.73
N ALA A 93 -9.69 -19.19 10.03
CA ALA A 93 -9.72 -20.48 9.34
C ALA A 93 -10.98 -21.29 9.70
N THR A 94 -11.48 -21.14 10.92
CA THR A 94 -12.65 -21.87 11.42
C THR A 94 -13.96 -21.08 11.35
N CYS A 95 -13.91 -19.81 10.91
CA CYS A 95 -15.11 -18.98 10.76
C CYS A 95 -15.95 -19.42 9.54
N PRO A 96 -17.15 -20.02 9.73
CA PRO A 96 -17.91 -20.65 8.65
C PRO A 96 -18.43 -19.65 7.60
N THR A 97 -18.50 -18.37 7.95
CA THR A 97 -18.97 -17.29 7.06
C THR A 97 -17.87 -16.35 6.61
N ARG A 98 -16.61 -16.61 6.98
CA ARG A 98 -15.48 -15.74 6.72
C ARG A 98 -15.70 -14.30 7.22
N ALA A 99 -16.51 -14.13 8.26
CA ALA A 99 -16.77 -12.83 8.89
C ALA A 99 -15.57 -12.30 9.67
N LEU A 100 -14.59 -13.14 10.00
CA LEU A 100 -13.34 -12.78 10.66
C LEU A 100 -12.21 -12.78 9.65
N LYS A 101 -11.36 -11.76 9.68
CA LYS A 101 -10.12 -11.67 8.89
C LYS A 101 -9.00 -11.13 9.76
N LEU A 102 -7.86 -11.79 9.76
CA LEU A 102 -6.63 -11.31 10.38
C LEU A 102 -5.81 -10.56 9.33
N TYR A 103 -5.67 -9.25 9.51
CA TYR A 103 -4.80 -8.43 8.69
C TYR A 103 -3.41 -8.32 9.31
N GLY A 104 -2.37 -8.51 8.50
CA GLY A 104 -0.99 -8.45 8.93
C GLY A 104 -0.46 -9.83 9.33
N LYS A 105 -0.13 -10.63 8.33
CA LYS A 105 0.53 -11.94 8.47
C LYS A 105 1.98 -11.82 8.04
N PRO A 106 2.93 -12.46 8.73
CA PRO A 106 4.30 -12.54 8.25
C PRO A 106 4.35 -13.40 6.99
N MET A 107 5.23 -13.03 6.06
CA MET A 107 5.56 -13.81 4.88
C MET A 107 7.04 -13.65 4.61
N SER A 108 7.77 -14.73 4.37
CA SER A 108 9.18 -14.64 4.03
C SER A 108 9.37 -14.05 2.62
N MET A 109 10.54 -13.47 2.34
CA MET A 109 10.84 -12.99 0.98
C MET A 109 10.79 -14.13 -0.04
N ASP A 110 11.23 -15.32 0.33
CA ASP A 110 11.24 -16.47 -0.56
C ASP A 110 9.83 -16.93 -0.89
N ASP A 111 8.90 -16.90 0.10
CA ASP A 111 7.48 -17.17 -0.15
C ASP A 111 6.84 -16.10 -1.06
N ILE A 112 7.21 -14.83 -0.88
CA ILE A 112 6.74 -13.72 -1.75
C ILE A 112 7.22 -13.95 -3.18
N VAL A 113 8.50 -14.28 -3.37
CA VAL A 113 9.09 -14.56 -4.69
C VAL A 113 8.47 -15.81 -5.31
N ALA A 114 8.32 -16.89 -4.55
CA ALA A 114 7.65 -18.11 -5.03
C ALA A 114 6.22 -17.81 -5.48
N LYS A 115 5.47 -17.04 -4.69
CA LYS A 115 4.11 -16.62 -5.03
C LYS A 115 4.05 -15.74 -6.29
N ALA A 116 5.00 -14.84 -6.47
CA ALA A 116 5.12 -14.03 -7.69
C ALA A 116 5.35 -14.89 -8.94
N LEU A 117 6.17 -15.92 -8.82
CA LEU A 117 6.52 -16.81 -9.93
C LEU A 117 5.36 -17.70 -10.40
N GLU A 118 4.33 -17.93 -9.56
CA GLU A 118 3.12 -18.66 -9.96
C GLU A 118 2.42 -18.03 -11.19
N ASP A 119 2.55 -16.70 -11.37
CA ASP A 119 1.87 -15.94 -12.43
C ASP A 119 2.82 -15.51 -13.56
N LYS A 120 4.08 -16.01 -13.56
CA LYS A 120 5.12 -15.56 -14.51
C LYS A 120 4.70 -15.66 -15.97
N ALA A 121 3.99 -16.72 -16.36
CA ALA A 121 3.49 -16.88 -17.72
C ALA A 121 2.56 -15.74 -18.16
N PHE A 122 1.71 -15.26 -17.27
CA PHE A 122 0.83 -14.11 -17.55
C PHE A 122 1.61 -12.80 -17.65
N TYR A 123 2.69 -12.65 -16.87
CA TYR A 123 3.56 -11.46 -16.97
C TYR A 123 4.29 -11.43 -18.29
N ASP A 124 4.86 -12.55 -18.70
CA ASP A 124 5.62 -12.66 -19.95
C ASP A 124 4.74 -12.36 -21.17
N GLU A 125 3.47 -12.82 -21.18
CA GLU A 125 2.52 -12.60 -22.24
C GLU A 125 2.00 -11.14 -22.29
N SER A 126 1.78 -10.52 -21.15
CA SER A 126 1.14 -9.19 -21.05
C SER A 126 2.10 -8.02 -20.90
N GLY A 127 3.41 -8.28 -20.75
CA GLY A 127 4.36 -7.25 -20.32
C GLY A 127 4.16 -6.80 -18.87
N GLY A 128 3.54 -7.64 -18.06
CA GLY A 128 3.24 -7.39 -16.65
C GLY A 128 4.38 -7.74 -15.70
N GLY A 129 4.04 -8.01 -14.44
CA GLY A 129 5.03 -8.34 -13.41
C GLY A 129 4.51 -8.24 -11.99
N VAL A 130 5.34 -7.73 -11.09
CA VAL A 130 4.99 -7.57 -9.67
C VAL A 130 4.87 -6.10 -9.29
N THR A 131 3.96 -5.82 -8.36
CA THR A 131 3.80 -4.48 -7.76
C THR A 131 3.86 -4.59 -6.24
N LEU A 132 4.64 -3.73 -5.62
CA LEU A 132 4.61 -3.55 -4.17
C LEU A 132 3.78 -2.31 -3.84
N SER A 133 2.77 -2.49 -3.01
CA SER A 133 1.78 -1.50 -2.61
C SER A 133 1.36 -1.71 -1.14
N GLY A 134 0.19 -1.23 -0.73
CA GLY A 134 -0.40 -1.54 0.57
C GLY A 134 -0.72 -0.32 1.40
N GLY A 135 -0.03 -0.16 2.54
CA GLY A 135 0.02 1.09 3.28
C GLY A 135 0.99 2.06 2.62
N GLU A 136 2.26 2.01 3.05
CA GLU A 136 3.36 2.73 2.40
C GLU A 136 4.59 1.82 2.32
N PRO A 137 4.92 1.27 1.14
CA PRO A 137 6.07 0.37 0.98
C PRO A 137 7.40 1.01 1.37
N LEU A 138 7.58 2.32 1.10
CA LEU A 138 8.80 3.05 1.43
C LEU A 138 9.04 3.20 2.94
N LEU A 139 8.05 2.90 3.78
CA LEU A 139 8.25 2.76 5.24
C LEU A 139 9.22 1.59 5.56
N PHE A 140 9.38 0.67 4.63
CA PHE A 140 10.19 -0.55 4.71
C PHE A 140 11.20 -0.60 3.55
N TRP A 141 11.74 0.54 3.13
CA TRP A 141 12.51 0.66 1.90
C TRP A 141 13.75 -0.26 1.84
N GLU A 142 14.46 -0.47 2.96
CA GLU A 142 15.62 -1.38 3.01
C GLU A 142 15.20 -2.82 2.69
N TRP A 143 14.11 -3.27 3.27
CA TRP A 143 13.50 -4.56 2.97
C TRP A 143 12.99 -4.63 1.52
N ALA A 144 12.41 -3.53 1.01
CA ALA A 144 11.92 -3.47 -0.36
C ALA A 144 13.08 -3.56 -1.38
N VAL A 145 14.23 -2.95 -1.11
CA VAL A 145 15.44 -3.08 -1.95
C VAL A 145 15.81 -4.56 -2.12
N GLU A 146 15.89 -5.32 -1.03
CA GLU A 146 16.25 -6.73 -1.09
C GLU A 146 15.19 -7.57 -1.81
N LEU A 147 13.90 -7.29 -1.57
CA LEU A 147 12.82 -7.97 -2.27
C LEU A 147 12.86 -7.70 -3.78
N PHE A 148 13.01 -6.43 -4.17
CA PHE A 148 13.07 -6.07 -5.58
C PHE A 148 14.32 -6.63 -6.27
N ARG A 149 15.47 -6.68 -5.58
CA ARG A 149 16.67 -7.36 -6.09
C ARG A 149 16.37 -8.82 -6.43
N LYS A 150 15.73 -9.56 -5.50
CA LYS A 150 15.30 -10.95 -5.75
C LYS A 150 14.32 -11.07 -6.93
N PHE A 151 13.39 -10.14 -7.10
CA PHE A 151 12.50 -10.11 -8.26
C PHE A 151 13.27 -9.89 -9.57
N LYS A 152 14.24 -8.96 -9.57
CA LYS A 152 15.09 -8.69 -10.74
C LYS A 152 15.95 -9.91 -11.10
N GLU A 153 16.49 -10.64 -10.13
CA GLU A 153 17.24 -11.91 -10.35
C GLU A 153 16.36 -12.99 -11.01
N LYS A 154 15.04 -12.94 -10.82
CA LYS A 154 14.07 -13.82 -11.51
C LYS A 154 13.55 -13.27 -12.84
N GLY A 155 14.08 -12.14 -13.31
CA GLY A 155 13.66 -11.48 -14.54
C GLY A 155 12.26 -10.86 -14.48
N LEU A 156 11.74 -10.57 -13.28
CA LEU A 156 10.42 -9.97 -13.14
C LEU A 156 10.47 -8.45 -13.35
N ASN A 157 9.46 -7.92 -14.04
CA ASN A 157 9.21 -6.48 -14.09
C ASN A 157 8.60 -6.02 -12.78
N THR A 158 9.04 -4.86 -12.27
CA THR A 158 8.75 -4.38 -10.93
C THR A 158 8.12 -3.00 -10.93
N CYS A 159 7.02 -2.82 -10.18
CA CYS A 159 6.40 -1.53 -9.93
C CYS A 159 6.34 -1.21 -8.44
N MET A 160 6.46 0.08 -8.11
CA MET A 160 6.33 0.61 -6.76
C MET A 160 5.14 1.57 -6.71
N ASP A 161 4.07 1.18 -6.00
CA ASP A 161 2.89 2.01 -5.72
C ASP A 161 3.07 2.66 -4.35
N THR A 162 3.23 4.00 -4.31
CA THR A 162 3.72 4.71 -3.12
C THR A 162 3.23 6.16 -3.05
N SER A 163 3.12 6.70 -1.86
CA SER A 163 2.93 8.15 -1.67
C SER A 163 4.21 8.96 -1.81
N LEU A 164 5.37 8.34 -1.98
CA LEU A 164 6.71 8.95 -1.93
C LEU A 164 7.05 9.67 -0.60
N TYR A 165 6.31 9.41 0.47
CA TYR A 165 6.62 9.99 1.79
C TYR A 165 7.72 9.18 2.48
N ALA A 166 8.96 9.41 2.05
CA ALA A 166 10.15 8.68 2.50
C ALA A 166 11.40 9.58 2.46
N PRO A 167 12.50 9.21 3.15
CA PRO A 167 13.76 9.91 3.01
C PRO A 167 14.30 9.76 1.56
N PRO A 168 15.07 10.72 1.06
CA PRO A 168 15.68 10.68 -0.28
C PRO A 168 16.46 9.41 -0.57
N SER A 169 17.20 8.92 0.43
CA SER A 169 17.99 7.68 0.33
C SER A 169 17.16 6.45 -0.04
N ALA A 170 15.88 6.42 0.37
CA ALA A 170 14.97 5.32 0.01
C ALA A 170 14.69 5.31 -1.51
N ILE A 171 14.50 6.49 -2.10
CA ILE A 171 14.28 6.61 -3.55
C ILE A 171 15.54 6.20 -4.30
N GLU A 172 16.70 6.76 -3.91
CA GLU A 172 17.99 6.50 -4.54
C GLU A 172 18.36 5.02 -4.52
N ALA A 173 18.14 4.34 -3.38
CA ALA A 173 18.44 2.91 -3.23
C ALA A 173 17.52 2.01 -4.08
N LEU A 174 16.27 2.44 -4.35
CA LEU A 174 15.30 1.65 -5.11
C LEU A 174 15.33 1.93 -6.61
N LEU A 175 15.89 3.06 -7.07
CA LEU A 175 15.97 3.41 -8.49
C LEU A 175 16.51 2.28 -9.39
N PRO A 176 17.57 1.52 -9.03
CA PRO A 176 18.09 0.44 -9.89
C PRO A 176 17.16 -0.77 -10.03
N TYR A 177 16.18 -0.91 -9.14
CA TYR A 177 15.37 -2.11 -9.02
C TYR A 177 13.89 -1.90 -9.38
N VAL A 178 13.43 -0.66 -9.52
CA VAL A 178 12.04 -0.32 -9.85
C VAL A 178 11.93 0.07 -11.32
N ASP A 179 11.24 -0.76 -12.12
CA ASP A 179 11.04 -0.47 -13.55
C ASP A 179 9.99 0.63 -13.78
N MET A 180 9.01 0.78 -12.89
CA MET A 180 7.99 1.83 -12.98
C MET A 180 7.50 2.27 -11.59
N TRP A 181 7.43 3.56 -11.40
CA TRP A 181 6.91 4.18 -10.20
C TRP A 181 5.47 4.63 -10.42
N LEU A 182 4.62 4.36 -9.43
CA LEU A 182 3.20 4.72 -9.41
C LEU A 182 2.94 5.64 -8.20
N PRO A 183 3.39 6.91 -8.26
CA PRO A 183 3.22 7.84 -7.14
C PRO A 183 1.77 8.30 -7.01
N ASP A 184 1.25 8.23 -5.79
CA ASP A 184 0.00 8.89 -5.42
C ASP A 184 0.24 10.35 -5.03
N TYR A 185 -0.05 11.31 -5.92
CA TYR A 185 0.04 12.74 -5.61
C TYR A 185 -1.29 13.27 -5.09
N LYS A 186 -1.41 13.39 -3.78
CA LYS A 186 -2.70 13.48 -3.09
C LYS A 186 -3.29 14.88 -2.99
N ALA A 187 -2.46 15.92 -2.94
CA ALA A 187 -2.86 17.33 -3.01
C ALA A 187 -1.64 18.21 -3.34
N GLU A 188 -1.87 19.32 -4.07
CA GLU A 188 -0.81 20.28 -4.42
C GLU A 188 -0.51 21.22 -3.27
N ASP A 189 -1.54 21.79 -2.65
CA ASP A 189 -1.40 22.70 -1.52
C ASP A 189 -0.97 21.93 -0.25
N ASP A 190 0.11 22.38 0.41
CA ASP A 190 0.67 21.73 1.60
C ASP A 190 -0.28 21.82 2.81
N VAL A 191 -1.12 22.85 2.91
CA VAL A 191 -2.09 23.03 3.98
C VAL A 191 -3.22 22.00 3.79
N LEU A 192 -3.74 21.89 2.57
CA LEU A 192 -4.72 20.85 2.22
C LEU A 192 -4.16 19.45 2.40
N HIS A 193 -2.92 19.20 1.94
CA HIS A 193 -2.28 17.91 2.12
C HIS A 193 -2.18 17.52 3.59
N LYS A 194 -1.69 18.42 4.44
CA LYS A 194 -1.65 18.20 5.91
C LYS A 194 -3.04 18.02 6.52
N LYS A 195 -4.01 18.81 6.09
CA LYS A 195 -5.39 18.69 6.57
C LYS A 195 -5.94 17.29 6.36
N PHE A 196 -5.74 16.72 5.19
CA PHE A 196 -6.38 15.49 4.77
C PHE A 196 -5.53 14.22 4.95
N THR A 197 -4.19 14.34 4.94
CA THR A 197 -3.29 13.17 5.07
C THR A 197 -2.49 13.15 6.36
N LYS A 198 -2.48 14.27 7.12
CA LYS A 198 -1.74 14.53 8.35
C LYS A 198 -0.23 14.68 8.18
N VAL A 199 0.29 14.72 6.95
CA VAL A 199 1.70 14.94 6.65
C VAL A 199 1.89 16.05 5.60
N SER A 200 3.09 16.65 5.54
CA SER A 200 3.45 17.63 4.51
C SER A 200 3.77 16.94 3.19
N ASN A 201 3.42 17.59 2.06
CA ASN A 201 3.79 17.10 0.73
C ASN A 201 5.21 17.54 0.28
N ARG A 202 5.94 18.33 1.07
CA ARG A 202 7.23 18.88 0.68
C ARG A 202 8.27 17.82 0.31
N ILE A 203 8.35 16.74 1.09
CA ILE A 203 9.27 15.64 0.79
C ILE A 203 8.80 14.84 -0.42
N ILE A 204 7.48 14.70 -0.60
CA ILE A 204 6.86 14.02 -1.74
C ILE A 204 7.24 14.76 -3.04
N LYS A 205 7.08 16.08 -3.08
CA LYS A 205 7.47 16.91 -4.21
C LYS A 205 8.95 16.74 -4.57
N LYS A 206 9.84 16.83 -3.57
CA LYS A 206 11.28 16.60 -3.77
C LYS A 206 11.59 15.20 -4.29
N ASN A 207 10.86 14.19 -3.87
CA ASN A 207 11.04 12.83 -4.36
C ASN A 207 10.48 12.64 -5.78
N LEU A 208 9.39 13.31 -6.15
CA LEU A 208 8.93 13.38 -7.56
C LEU A 208 10.00 14.02 -8.45
N GLU A 209 10.56 15.16 -8.05
CA GLU A 209 11.64 15.85 -8.78
C GLU A 209 12.88 14.94 -8.93
N ARG A 210 13.24 14.14 -7.91
CA ARG A 210 14.33 13.14 -8.00
C ARG A 210 14.04 12.07 -9.03
N LEU A 211 12.84 11.52 -9.03
CA LEU A 211 12.46 10.49 -10.01
C LEU A 211 12.53 11.05 -11.44
N VAL A 212 12.07 12.28 -11.65
CA VAL A 212 12.17 12.96 -12.95
C VAL A 212 13.62 13.18 -13.35
N ALA A 213 14.47 13.70 -12.45
CA ALA A 213 15.89 13.91 -12.69
C ALA A 213 16.63 12.60 -13.03
N ALA A 214 16.23 11.49 -12.40
CA ALA A 214 16.73 10.14 -12.70
C ALA A 214 16.15 9.54 -13.98
N LYS A 215 15.25 10.23 -14.69
CA LYS A 215 14.54 9.72 -15.88
C LYS A 215 13.80 8.39 -15.62
N ALA A 216 13.33 8.20 -14.38
CA ALA A 216 12.54 7.02 -14.02
C ALA A 216 11.22 6.99 -14.79
N LYS A 217 10.71 5.80 -15.10
CA LYS A 217 9.35 5.66 -15.63
C LYS A 217 8.34 5.94 -14.50
N ILE A 218 7.46 6.92 -14.73
CA ILE A 218 6.52 7.40 -13.72
C ILE A 218 5.12 7.44 -14.33
N GLU A 219 4.13 6.97 -13.58
CA GLU A 219 2.71 7.23 -13.81
C GLU A 219 2.12 7.78 -12.52
N VAL A 220 1.84 9.08 -12.48
CA VAL A 220 1.35 9.74 -11.27
C VAL A 220 -0.16 9.57 -11.16
N ARG A 221 -0.62 9.11 -10.01
CA ARG A 221 -2.04 8.95 -9.70
C ARG A 221 -2.56 10.14 -8.90
N CYS A 222 -3.55 10.82 -9.45
CA CYS A 222 -4.22 11.98 -8.86
C CYS A 222 -5.66 11.62 -8.47
N LEU A 223 -5.86 11.18 -7.21
CA LEU A 223 -7.20 10.90 -6.72
C LEU A 223 -7.99 12.20 -6.54
N SER A 224 -9.10 12.32 -7.24
CA SER A 224 -10.06 13.41 -7.10
C SER A 224 -11.11 13.04 -6.06
N VAL A 225 -11.05 13.69 -4.90
CA VAL A 225 -11.99 13.45 -3.79
C VAL A 225 -12.92 14.66 -3.70
N PRO A 226 -14.26 14.47 -3.87
CA PRO A 226 -15.23 15.56 -3.81
C PRO A 226 -15.09 16.43 -2.55
N ASN A 227 -15.14 17.75 -2.73
CA ASN A 227 -15.00 18.74 -1.64
C ASN A 227 -13.68 18.67 -0.85
N CYS A 228 -12.69 17.91 -1.33
CA CYS A 228 -11.38 17.77 -0.68
C CYS A 228 -10.23 18.15 -1.60
N THR A 229 -10.03 17.36 -2.67
CA THR A 229 -8.89 17.48 -3.58
C THR A 229 -9.32 17.40 -5.05
N ASP A 230 -10.55 17.80 -5.34
CA ASP A 230 -11.12 17.96 -6.67
C ASP A 230 -10.93 19.39 -7.21
N GLY A 231 -11.48 19.65 -8.39
CA GLY A 231 -11.55 20.98 -8.99
C GLY A 231 -10.21 21.71 -9.03
N ALA A 232 -10.10 22.82 -8.27
CA ALA A 232 -8.94 23.70 -8.30
C ALA A 232 -7.62 23.02 -7.87
N ASP A 233 -7.67 22.13 -6.87
CA ASP A 233 -6.47 21.39 -6.43
C ASP A 233 -6.04 20.37 -7.47
N LEU A 234 -6.97 19.64 -8.11
CA LEU A 234 -6.65 18.70 -9.18
C LEU A 234 -5.95 19.44 -10.33
N ALA A 235 -6.49 20.56 -10.77
CA ALA A 235 -5.87 21.40 -11.81
C ALA A 235 -4.49 21.94 -11.37
N ALA A 236 -4.30 22.26 -10.10
CA ALA A 236 -3.01 22.71 -9.58
C ALA A 236 -1.98 21.57 -9.57
N ARG A 237 -2.40 20.32 -9.25
CA ARG A 237 -1.53 19.13 -9.35
C ARG A 237 -1.03 18.92 -10.76
N HIS A 238 -1.90 18.98 -11.77
CA HIS A 238 -1.50 18.87 -13.18
C HIS A 238 -0.48 19.95 -13.57
N ARG A 239 -0.75 21.23 -13.24
CA ARG A 239 0.19 22.31 -13.52
C ARG A 239 1.57 22.09 -12.88
N TYR A 240 1.60 21.66 -11.62
CA TYR A 240 2.86 21.37 -10.94
C TYR A 240 3.60 20.19 -11.59
N LEU A 241 2.91 19.07 -11.84
CA LEU A 241 3.51 17.88 -12.46
C LEU A 241 4.10 18.20 -13.84
N ASN A 242 3.36 18.96 -14.67
CA ASN A 242 3.86 19.41 -15.98
C ASN A 242 5.07 20.34 -15.84
N SER A 243 5.07 21.24 -14.83
CA SER A 243 6.19 22.17 -14.60
C SER A 243 7.51 21.49 -14.23
N ILE A 244 7.44 20.29 -13.64
CA ILE A 244 8.63 19.49 -13.31
C ILE A 244 8.98 18.45 -14.40
N GLY A 245 8.24 18.42 -15.53
CA GLY A 245 8.55 17.58 -16.69
C GLY A 245 7.79 16.26 -16.76
N ILE A 246 6.72 16.07 -15.99
CA ILE A 246 5.82 14.90 -16.11
C ILE A 246 4.70 15.27 -17.09
N PRO A 247 4.61 14.59 -18.26
CA PRO A 247 3.61 14.92 -19.28
C PRO A 247 2.22 14.42 -18.89
N ASP A 248 1.16 15.00 -19.44
CA ASP A 248 -0.24 14.62 -19.18
C ASP A 248 -0.51 13.12 -19.40
N GLY A 249 0.11 12.50 -20.39
CA GLY A 249 0.00 11.07 -20.66
C GLY A 249 0.57 10.15 -19.56
N SER A 250 1.29 10.71 -18.59
CA SER A 250 1.80 10.03 -17.40
C SER A 250 1.05 10.43 -16.12
N ILE A 251 -0.07 11.15 -16.24
CA ILE A 251 -0.94 11.54 -15.12
C ILE A 251 -2.28 10.84 -15.26
N VAL A 252 -2.68 10.11 -14.23
CA VAL A 252 -3.95 9.37 -14.20
C VAL A 252 -4.85 9.93 -13.12
N ASP A 253 -5.97 10.51 -13.55
CA ASP A 253 -6.99 10.98 -12.63
C ASP A 253 -7.89 9.82 -12.18
N LEU A 254 -7.93 9.61 -10.88
CA LEU A 254 -8.77 8.59 -10.25
C LEU A 254 -9.98 9.25 -9.59
N LYS A 255 -11.16 8.66 -9.77
CA LYS A 255 -12.36 9.05 -9.03
C LYS A 255 -12.39 8.38 -7.67
N TYR A 256 -12.86 9.10 -6.65
CA TYR A 256 -13.13 8.51 -5.35
C TYR A 256 -14.39 7.63 -5.39
N TYR A 257 -14.31 6.47 -4.75
CA TYR A 257 -15.43 5.58 -4.51
C TYR A 257 -15.43 5.15 -3.04
N ASP A 258 -16.59 5.11 -2.40
CA ASP A 258 -16.73 4.72 -0.99
C ASP A 258 -16.78 3.18 -0.83
N TYR A 259 -15.64 2.52 -1.11
CA TYR A 259 -15.52 1.05 -0.90
C TYR A 259 -14.94 0.65 0.45
N ALA A 260 -14.43 1.61 1.23
CA ALA A 260 -13.70 1.30 2.45
C ALA A 260 -14.57 1.25 3.71
N ARG A 261 -15.79 1.77 3.67
CA ARG A 261 -16.69 1.89 4.82
C ARG A 261 -16.87 0.58 5.60
N SER A 262 -17.10 -0.52 4.90
CA SER A 262 -17.25 -1.84 5.52
C SER A 262 -15.99 -2.29 6.26
N LYS A 263 -14.79 -1.93 5.77
CA LYS A 263 -13.52 -2.23 6.40
C LYS A 263 -13.30 -1.41 7.68
N TYR A 264 -13.62 -0.09 7.64
CA TYR A 264 -13.58 0.76 8.85
C TYR A 264 -14.44 0.18 9.96
N LEU A 265 -15.70 -0.16 9.65
CA LEU A 265 -16.63 -0.75 10.61
C LEU A 265 -16.14 -2.12 11.13
N ALA A 266 -15.60 -2.96 10.24
CA ALA A 266 -15.09 -4.28 10.62
C ALA A 266 -13.87 -4.20 11.56
N LEU A 267 -13.06 -3.13 11.44
CA LEU A 267 -11.91 -2.84 12.31
C LEU A 267 -12.30 -2.10 13.60
N GLY A 268 -13.57 -1.74 13.78
CA GLY A 268 -14.03 -0.89 14.89
C GLY A 268 -13.49 0.54 14.81
N MET A 269 -13.14 0.99 13.61
CA MET A 269 -12.67 2.35 13.34
C MET A 269 -13.83 3.26 12.94
N LYS A 270 -13.68 4.56 13.20
CA LYS A 270 -14.63 5.56 12.70
C LYS A 270 -14.42 5.73 11.20
N ASP A 271 -15.51 5.65 10.43
CA ASP A 271 -15.52 6.07 9.04
C ASP A 271 -15.23 7.57 8.97
N THR A 272 -14.22 7.94 8.19
CA THR A 272 -13.73 9.32 8.08
C THR A 272 -14.40 10.10 6.95
N MET A 273 -15.17 9.41 6.07
CA MET A 273 -15.89 9.99 4.93
C MET A 273 -17.38 9.59 4.92
N PRO A 274 -18.16 9.81 6.01
CA PRO A 274 -19.48 9.20 6.17
C PRO A 274 -20.55 9.78 5.23
N ASN A 275 -20.30 10.91 4.57
CA ASN A 275 -21.31 11.69 3.83
C ASN A 275 -20.90 12.03 2.38
N LEU A 276 -20.07 11.22 1.74
CA LEU A 276 -19.75 11.36 0.31
C LEU A 276 -20.47 10.31 -0.52
#